data_bd31abfa2633674f79749f63a13b77c2
#
_entry.id   bd31abfa2633674f79749f63a13b77c2
#
_cell.length_a   1.000
_cell.length_b   1.000
_cell.length_c   1.000
_cell.angle_alpha   90.00
_cell.angle_beta   90.00
_cell.angle_gamma   90.00
#
_symmetry.space_group_name_H-M   'P 1'
#
loop_
_entity.id
_entity.type
_entity.pdbx_description
1 polymer ?
#
loop_
_entity_poly.entity_id
_entity_poly.type
_entity_poly.pdbx_seq_one_letter_code
_entity_poly.pdbx_strand_id
1 'polypeptide(L)'
;TELCEPYRLIAATNGLQFETEIVKDISVHLPESQLKKAISNILSNAVNYTETGKSIKVSLDKSRLIIQNDCVPLSSNELQHIFEPFYRPDRVYTSANGGNGLGLYIVKTILDKLELQYHFKPMHFGNGMEFVIFF
;
A
#
# COMPACT_ATOMS: atom_id res chain seq x y z
N THR A 1 11.62 4.23 7.03
CA THR A 1 11.65 5.62 6.52
C THR A 1 12.43 5.75 5.22
N GLU A 2 13.59 5.14 5.11
CA GLU A 2 14.35 5.17 3.85
C GLU A 2 13.55 4.63 2.68
N LEU A 3 12.78 3.59 2.91
CA LEU A 3 11.95 2.98 1.89
C LEU A 3 10.85 3.92 1.40
N CYS A 4 10.38 4.83 2.26
CA CYS A 4 9.30 5.77 1.92
C CYS A 4 9.80 6.96 1.10
N GLU A 5 11.08 7.32 1.17
CA GLU A 5 11.59 8.55 0.54
C GLU A 5 11.38 8.61 -0.97
N PRO A 6 11.65 7.54 -1.76
CA PRO A 6 11.37 7.59 -3.19
C PRO A 6 9.88 7.81 -3.49
N TYR A 7 9.00 7.24 -2.67
CA TYR A 7 7.55 7.36 -2.87
C TYR A 7 7.03 8.73 -2.46
N ARG A 8 7.64 9.35 -1.47
CA ARG A 8 7.33 10.73 -1.10
C ARG A 8 7.56 11.66 -2.29
N LEU A 9 8.67 11.48 -2.98
CA LEU A 9 9.01 12.29 -4.15
C LEU A 9 8.05 12.02 -5.31
N ILE A 10 7.76 10.75 -5.58
CA ILE A 10 6.82 10.36 -6.64
C ILE A 10 5.42 10.92 -6.34
N ALA A 11 4.97 10.83 -5.09
CA ALA A 11 3.69 11.38 -4.68
C ALA A 11 3.62 12.88 -4.92
N ALA A 12 4.65 13.62 -4.51
CA ALA A 12 4.72 15.07 -4.74
C ALA A 12 4.62 15.41 -6.23
N THR A 13 5.32 14.66 -7.08
CA THR A 13 5.29 14.83 -8.53
C THR A 13 3.89 14.63 -9.10
N ASN A 14 3.08 13.77 -8.49
CA ASN A 14 1.71 13.48 -8.91
C ASN A 14 0.65 14.32 -8.17
N GLY A 15 1.07 15.34 -7.43
CA GLY A 15 0.14 16.21 -6.73
C GLY A 15 -0.49 15.58 -5.49
N LEU A 16 0.16 14.59 -4.89
CA LEU A 16 -0.32 13.90 -3.70
C LEU A 16 0.43 14.36 -2.46
N GLN A 17 -0.25 14.30 -1.32
CA GLN A 17 0.39 14.51 -0.03
C GLN A 17 0.85 13.16 0.53
N PHE A 18 2.01 13.13 1.16
CA PHE A 18 2.58 11.90 1.71
C PHE A 18 3.02 12.17 3.14
N GLU A 19 2.40 11.47 4.09
CA GLU A 19 2.67 11.61 5.51
C GLU A 19 3.22 10.32 6.10
N THR A 20 4.17 10.44 7.03
CA THR A 20 4.70 9.29 7.75
C THR A 20 4.58 9.54 9.25
N GLU A 21 4.22 8.50 9.98
CA GLU A 21 4.13 8.54 11.43
C GLU A 21 4.74 7.26 12.00
N ILE A 22 5.91 7.37 12.60
CA ILE A 22 6.59 6.23 13.20
C ILE A 22 6.59 6.44 14.71
N VAL A 23 5.69 5.72 15.38
CA VAL A 23 5.54 5.81 16.83
C VAL A 23 6.67 5.06 17.51
N LYS A 24 7.07 3.92 16.93
CA LYS A 24 8.14 3.09 17.50
C LYS A 24 8.74 2.23 16.40
N ASP A 25 10.06 2.28 16.28
CA ASP A 25 10.77 1.36 15.40
C ASP A 25 10.69 -0.05 15.96
N ILE A 26 10.55 -1.02 15.07
CA ILE A 26 10.51 -2.43 15.42
C ILE A 26 11.59 -3.17 14.66
N SER A 27 12.14 -4.21 15.30
CA SER A 27 13.07 -5.12 14.65
C SER A 27 12.38 -6.46 14.46
N VAL A 28 12.50 -7.01 13.26
CA VAL A 28 11.92 -8.31 12.92
C VAL A 28 12.97 -9.18 12.23
N HIS A 29 12.90 -10.49 12.45
CA HIS A 29 13.79 -11.44 11.79
C HIS A 29 13.13 -11.98 10.53
N LEU A 30 13.14 -11.19 9.47
CA LEU A 30 12.53 -11.51 8.19
C LEU A 30 13.51 -11.21 7.05
N PRO A 31 13.37 -11.89 5.90
CA PRO A 31 14.19 -11.56 4.73
C PRO A 31 13.96 -10.12 4.28
N GLU A 32 14.98 -9.30 4.42
CA GLU A 32 14.88 -7.86 4.16
C GLU A 32 14.46 -7.57 2.72
N SER A 33 15.07 -8.24 1.75
CA SER A 33 14.78 -7.97 0.33
C SER A 33 13.35 -8.30 -0.04
N GLN A 34 12.80 -9.38 0.50
CA GLN A 34 11.42 -9.77 0.23
C GLN A 34 10.43 -8.82 0.89
N LEU A 35 10.68 -8.45 2.15
CA LEU A 35 9.82 -7.52 2.87
C LEU A 35 9.84 -6.14 2.19
N LYS A 36 11.00 -5.65 1.79
CA LYS A 36 11.11 -4.40 1.04
C LYS A 36 10.32 -4.44 -0.25
N LYS A 37 10.39 -5.56 -0.98
CA LYS A 37 9.64 -5.70 -2.24
C LYS A 37 8.14 -5.64 -2.00
N ALA A 38 7.65 -6.32 -0.97
CA ALA A 38 6.23 -6.28 -0.63
C ALA A 38 5.78 -4.86 -0.29
N ILE A 39 6.50 -4.18 0.60
CA ILE A 39 6.17 -2.82 1.04
C ILE A 39 6.24 -1.86 -0.14
N SER A 40 7.26 -1.97 -0.99
CA SER A 40 7.40 -1.13 -2.18
C SER A 40 6.21 -1.29 -3.12
N ASN A 41 5.73 -2.51 -3.31
CA ASN A 41 4.56 -2.75 -4.14
C ASN A 41 3.28 -2.15 -3.54
N ILE A 42 3.13 -2.21 -2.22
CA ILE A 42 1.99 -1.58 -1.55
C ILE A 42 2.04 -0.06 -1.72
N LEU A 43 3.21 0.54 -1.54
CA LEU A 43 3.39 1.99 -1.69
C LEU A 43 3.15 2.44 -3.14
N SER A 44 3.67 1.68 -4.09
CA SER A 44 3.44 1.96 -5.52
C SER A 44 1.95 1.89 -5.85
N ASN A 45 1.26 0.88 -5.33
CA ASN A 45 -0.17 0.75 -5.50
C ASN A 45 -0.92 1.94 -4.90
N ALA A 46 -0.51 2.38 -3.71
CA ALA A 46 -1.12 3.55 -3.07
C ALA A 46 -0.96 4.80 -3.93
N VAL A 47 0.24 5.05 -4.47
CA VAL A 47 0.47 6.20 -5.36
C VAL A 47 -0.43 6.12 -6.59
N ASN A 48 -0.56 4.94 -7.19
CA ASN A 48 -1.35 4.77 -8.41
C ASN A 48 -2.86 4.98 -8.20
N TYR A 49 -3.37 4.66 -7.01
CA TYR A 49 -4.80 4.67 -6.74
C TYR A 49 -5.28 5.79 -5.80
N THR A 50 -4.39 6.68 -5.39
CA THR A 50 -4.78 7.84 -4.58
C THR A 50 -5.31 8.95 -5.49
N GLU A 51 -6.44 9.54 -5.11
CA GLU A 51 -6.99 10.68 -5.84
C GLU A 51 -6.02 11.85 -5.83
N THR A 52 -5.90 12.54 -6.98
CA THR A 52 -5.05 13.73 -7.11
C THR A 52 -5.44 14.77 -6.07
N GLY A 53 -4.46 15.31 -5.38
CA GLY A 53 -4.66 16.30 -4.32
C GLY A 53 -4.96 15.71 -2.96
N LYS A 54 -5.10 14.40 -2.87
CA LYS A 54 -5.36 13.70 -1.61
C LYS A 54 -4.07 13.12 -1.03
N SER A 55 -4.18 12.34 0.04
CA SER A 55 -3.00 11.94 0.81
C SER A 55 -2.82 10.45 0.96
N ILE A 56 -1.58 10.08 1.18
CA ILE A 56 -1.13 8.74 1.56
C ILE A 56 -0.50 8.90 2.95
N LYS A 57 -0.87 8.03 3.87
CA LYS A 57 -0.27 8.02 5.21
C LYS A 57 0.33 6.66 5.51
N VAL A 58 1.57 6.66 5.95
CA VAL A 58 2.27 5.45 6.39
C VAL A 58 2.51 5.57 7.89
N SER A 59 2.02 4.59 8.64
CA SER A 59 2.17 4.55 10.09
C SER A 59 2.84 3.26 10.50
N LEU A 60 3.76 3.34 11.44
CA LEU A 60 4.39 2.18 12.05
C LEU A 60 4.26 2.31 13.57
N ASP A 61 3.60 1.35 14.18
CA ASP A 61 3.51 1.28 15.63
C ASP A 61 3.98 -0.11 16.11
N LYS A 62 3.78 -0.42 17.38
CA LYS A 62 4.32 -1.59 18.09
C LYS A 62 4.54 -2.86 17.26
N SER A 63 3.58 -3.23 16.43
CA SER A 63 3.64 -4.48 15.68
C SER A 63 2.89 -4.42 14.37
N ARG A 64 2.55 -3.21 13.91
CA ARG A 64 1.77 -3.03 12.68
C ARG A 64 2.39 -1.97 11.79
N LEU A 65 2.40 -2.27 10.50
CA LEU A 65 2.62 -1.27 9.47
C LEU A 65 1.28 -0.99 8.80
N ILE A 66 0.88 0.28 8.75
CA ILE A 66 -0.41 0.69 8.17
C ILE A 66 -0.13 1.67 7.05
N ILE A 67 -0.64 1.38 5.86
CA ILE A 67 -0.55 2.25 4.70
C ILE A 67 -1.97 2.61 4.28
N GLN A 68 -2.32 3.88 4.41
CA GLN A 68 -3.65 4.39 4.07
C GLN A 68 -3.55 5.33 2.88
N ASN A 69 -4.51 5.24 1.97
CA ASN A 69 -4.58 6.15 0.83
C ASN A 69 -6.02 6.60 0.59
N ASP A 70 -6.17 7.88 0.29
CA ASP A 70 -7.48 8.49 0.02
C ASP A 70 -7.91 8.17 -1.41
N CYS A 71 -9.03 7.48 -1.52
CA CYS A 71 -9.61 7.10 -2.81
C CYS A 71 -11.05 6.65 -2.60
N VAL A 72 -11.75 6.44 -3.68
CA VAL A 72 -13.06 5.76 -3.59
C VAL A 72 -12.79 4.32 -3.15
N PRO A 73 -13.37 3.85 -2.03
CA PRO A 73 -13.12 2.51 -1.56
C PRO A 73 -13.50 1.44 -2.58
N LEU A 74 -12.74 0.35 -2.59
CA LEU A 74 -13.04 -0.77 -3.44
C LEU A 74 -14.33 -1.46 -2.98
N SER A 75 -15.13 -1.91 -3.94
CA SER A 75 -16.33 -2.70 -3.64
C SER A 75 -15.95 -4.10 -3.16
N SER A 76 -16.91 -4.79 -2.55
CA SER A 76 -16.70 -6.19 -2.16
C SER A 76 -16.29 -7.06 -3.34
N ASN A 77 -16.90 -6.82 -4.51
CA ASN A 77 -16.56 -7.55 -5.71
C ASN A 77 -15.11 -7.29 -6.16
N GLU A 78 -14.69 -6.03 -6.15
CA GLU A 78 -13.30 -5.69 -6.49
C GLU A 78 -12.32 -6.30 -5.51
N LEU A 79 -12.63 -6.28 -4.20
CA LEU A 79 -11.77 -6.85 -3.17
C LEU A 79 -11.60 -8.37 -3.31
N GLN A 80 -12.59 -9.07 -3.83
CA GLN A 80 -12.48 -10.51 -4.08
C GLN A 80 -11.42 -10.84 -5.12
N HIS A 81 -11.12 -9.90 -6.01
CA HIS A 81 -10.20 -10.12 -7.14
C HIS A 81 -8.90 -9.35 -7.03
N ILE A 82 -8.77 -8.46 -6.05
CA ILE A 82 -7.67 -7.49 -6.03
C ILE A 82 -6.28 -8.13 -5.95
N PHE A 83 -6.18 -9.34 -5.40
CA PHE A 83 -4.91 -10.05 -5.30
C PHE A 83 -4.67 -11.02 -6.46
N GLU A 84 -5.61 -11.12 -7.40
CA GLU A 84 -5.41 -11.98 -8.58
C GLU A 84 -4.40 -11.36 -9.54
N PRO A 85 -3.55 -12.18 -10.18
CA PRO A 85 -2.60 -11.63 -11.13
C PRO A 85 -3.33 -10.95 -12.29
N PHE A 86 -2.80 -9.79 -12.69
CA PHE A 86 -3.31 -8.97 -13.79
C PHE A 86 -4.67 -8.31 -13.56
N TYR A 87 -5.28 -8.47 -12.40
CA TYR A 87 -6.52 -7.75 -12.11
C TYR A 87 -6.24 -6.28 -11.86
N ARG A 88 -7.00 -5.40 -12.49
CA ARG A 88 -6.89 -3.95 -12.30
C ARG A 88 -8.28 -3.35 -12.22
N PRO A 89 -8.64 -2.70 -11.09
CA PRO A 89 -9.86 -1.88 -11.04
C PRO A 89 -9.74 -0.71 -12.01
N ASP A 90 -10.85 -0.30 -12.61
CA ASP A 90 -10.89 0.81 -13.56
C ASP A 90 -10.89 2.15 -12.84
N ARG A 91 -9.83 2.43 -12.04
CA ARG A 91 -9.75 3.67 -11.29
C ARG A 91 -8.30 4.03 -10.97
N VAL A 92 -7.57 4.48 -11.98
CA VAL A 92 -6.20 4.96 -11.81
C VAL A 92 -6.23 6.49 -11.82
N TYR A 93 -5.82 7.11 -10.73
CA TYR A 93 -5.89 8.56 -10.56
C TYR A 93 -4.60 9.29 -10.91
N THR A 94 -3.49 8.62 -10.90
CA THR A 94 -2.19 9.25 -11.14
C THR A 94 -1.53 8.63 -12.36
N SER A 95 -0.49 8.15 -12.45
CA SER A 95 0.27 7.62 -13.55
C SER A 95 -0.55 6.93 -14.65
N ALA A 96 -0.24 7.24 -15.90
CA ALA A 96 -0.74 6.51 -17.05
C ALA A 96 -0.31 5.03 -17.01
N ASN A 97 0.72 4.72 -16.24
CA ASN A 97 1.25 3.37 -16.10
C ASN A 97 0.83 2.74 -14.77
N GLY A 98 -0.42 2.88 -14.37
CA GLY A 98 -0.94 2.45 -13.07
C GLY A 98 -0.64 1.03 -12.63
N GLY A 99 0.42 0.43 -13.15
CA GLY A 99 0.82 -0.93 -12.86
C GLY A 99 0.21 -1.93 -13.82
N ASN A 100 0.65 -3.15 -13.74
CA ASN A 100 0.23 -4.24 -14.63
C ASN A 100 -0.70 -5.26 -13.96
N GLY A 101 -1.19 -4.94 -12.76
CA GLY A 101 -2.04 -5.86 -12.01
C GLY A 101 -1.27 -6.95 -11.26
N LEU A 102 0.04 -6.87 -11.21
CA LEU A 102 0.87 -7.86 -10.50
C LEU A 102 1.30 -7.42 -9.10
N GLY A 103 1.24 -6.13 -8.81
CA GLY A 103 1.77 -5.58 -7.54
C GLY A 103 1.19 -6.26 -6.30
N LEU A 104 -0.12 -6.32 -6.17
CA LEU A 104 -0.77 -6.93 -5.01
C LEU A 104 -0.68 -8.45 -5.03
N TYR A 105 -0.63 -9.08 -6.20
CA TYR A 105 -0.36 -10.50 -6.30
C TYR A 105 1.01 -10.85 -5.72
N ILE A 106 2.02 -10.05 -6.05
CA ILE A 106 3.38 -10.21 -5.51
C ILE A 106 3.38 -10.01 -3.99
N VAL A 107 2.68 -8.99 -3.50
CA VAL A 107 2.54 -8.73 -2.06
C VAL A 107 1.96 -9.95 -1.34
N LYS A 108 0.84 -10.45 -1.83
CA LYS A 108 0.21 -11.64 -1.25
C LYS A 108 1.16 -12.83 -1.22
N THR A 109 1.82 -13.09 -2.33
CA THR A 109 2.76 -14.21 -2.45
C THR A 109 3.88 -14.10 -1.41
N ILE A 110 4.46 -12.92 -1.26
CA ILE A 110 5.54 -12.68 -0.29
C ILE A 110 5.04 -12.81 1.14
N LEU A 111 3.95 -12.14 1.49
CA LEU A 111 3.45 -12.13 2.86
C LEU A 111 2.97 -13.50 3.30
N ASP A 112 2.34 -14.26 2.41
CA ASP A 112 1.93 -15.63 2.70
C ASP A 112 3.14 -16.52 2.92
N LYS A 113 4.18 -16.36 2.11
CA LYS A 113 5.44 -17.12 2.26
C LYS A 113 6.14 -16.80 3.58
N LEU A 114 6.09 -15.55 4.02
CA LEU A 114 6.67 -15.12 5.28
C LEU A 114 5.76 -15.42 6.48
N GLU A 115 4.59 -15.97 6.23
CA GLU A 115 3.60 -16.29 7.26
C GLU A 115 3.16 -15.08 8.09
N LEU A 116 3.12 -13.91 7.44
CA LEU A 116 2.63 -12.69 8.06
C LEU A 116 1.14 -12.52 7.80
N GLN A 117 0.43 -12.06 8.81
CA GLN A 117 -0.97 -11.69 8.64
C GLN A 117 -1.07 -10.27 8.11
N TYR A 118 -2.06 -10.04 7.28
CA TYR A 118 -2.31 -8.73 6.67
C TYR A 118 -3.78 -8.61 6.29
N HIS A 119 -4.23 -7.37 6.10
CA HIS A 119 -5.52 -7.15 5.46
C HIS A 119 -5.45 -5.90 4.58
N PHE A 120 -6.34 -5.86 3.60
CA PHE A 120 -6.55 -4.72 2.72
C PHE A 120 -8.06 -4.47 2.69
N LYS A 121 -8.48 -3.33 3.23
CA LYS A 121 -9.90 -3.03 3.42
C LYS A 121 -10.16 -1.53 3.36
N PRO A 122 -11.43 -1.11 3.16
CA PRO A 122 -11.79 0.29 3.29
C PRO A 122 -11.45 0.82 4.69
N MET A 123 -11.04 2.07 4.75
CA MET A 123 -10.75 2.74 6.02
C MET A 123 -12.01 2.83 6.86
N HIS A 124 -11.86 2.66 8.17
CA HIS A 124 -12.98 2.78 9.10
C HIS A 124 -13.51 4.22 9.15
N PHE A 125 -12.59 5.20 9.14
CA PHE A 125 -12.92 6.61 9.08
C PHE A 125 -12.33 7.21 7.81
N GLY A 126 -13.07 8.10 7.18
CA GLY A 126 -12.65 8.74 5.96
C GLY A 126 -13.03 7.95 4.73
N ASN A 127 -12.48 8.33 3.59
CA ASN A 127 -12.80 7.76 2.30
C ASN A 127 -11.54 7.24 1.62
N GLY A 128 -11.25 5.97 1.80
CA GLY A 128 -10.05 5.37 1.24
C GLY A 128 -9.87 3.93 1.64
N MET A 129 -8.68 3.42 1.35
CA MET A 129 -8.28 2.04 1.63
C MET A 129 -7.13 2.01 2.62
N GLU A 130 -7.03 0.95 3.37
CA GLU A 130 -5.86 0.70 4.21
C GLU A 130 -5.32 -0.71 4.03
N PHE A 131 -4.01 -0.79 3.96
CA PHE A 131 -3.28 -2.06 3.97
C PHE A 131 -2.53 -2.16 5.30
N VAL A 132 -2.77 -3.24 6.03
CA VAL A 132 -2.14 -3.45 7.34
C VAL A 132 -1.35 -4.76 7.32
N ILE A 133 -0.10 -4.69 7.75
CA ILE A 133 0.74 -5.87 7.95
C ILE A 133 0.99 -6.00 9.45
N PHE A 134 0.75 -7.18 9.98
CA PHE A 134 0.97 -7.52 11.39
C PHE A 134 2.28 -8.28 11.54
N PHE A 135 3.17 -7.75 12.35
CA PHE A 135 4.47 -8.39 12.64
C PHE A 135 4.49 -9.18 13.91
#